data_ca6b07c44e86c49a73047ee1aa73e83e
#
_entry.id   ca6b07c44e86c49a73047ee1aa73e83e
#
_cell.length_a   1.000
_cell.length_b   1.000
_cell.length_c   1.000
_cell.angle_alpha   90.00
_cell.angle_beta   90.00
_cell.angle_gamma   90.00
#
_symmetry.space_group_name_H-M   'P 1'
#
loop_
_entity.id
_entity.type
_entity.pdbx_description
1 polymer ?
#
loop_
_entity_poly.entity_id
_entity_poly.type
_entity_poly.pdbx_seq_one_letter_code
_entity_poly.pdbx_strand_id
1 'polypeptide(L)'
;MDIFDIAMEMEREGARFYRDLAAKATTKGFINIFTMLAEDEIKHEKIFAMLKKGTVPKMDATRVSDNAKAVFKEFKKEDFINENKQMALYERALEVELKAIEYYSEQLEEVSSKEIKKAIEAIITEERRHYDLLDDIIVMLERPASWVENAEFGVRPEY
;
A
#
# COMPACT_ATOMS: atom_id res chain seq x y z
N MET A 1 0.39 9.88 -23.84
CA MET A 1 -0.18 9.61 -22.51
C MET A 1 0.15 10.75 -21.58
N ASP A 2 -0.84 11.31 -20.92
CA ASP A 2 -0.59 12.33 -19.91
C ASP A 2 -0.24 11.68 -18.56
N ILE A 3 0.05 12.52 -17.57
CA ILE A 3 0.45 12.05 -16.24
C ILE A 3 -0.65 11.20 -15.57
N PHE A 4 -1.91 11.50 -15.84
CA PHE A 4 -3.03 10.76 -15.24
C PHE A 4 -3.19 9.38 -15.87
N ASP A 5 -2.95 9.27 -17.18
CA ASP A 5 -2.99 7.97 -17.86
C ASP A 5 -1.89 7.04 -17.33
N ILE A 6 -0.69 7.58 -17.14
CA ILE A 6 0.43 6.82 -16.57
C ILE A 6 0.11 6.42 -15.13
N ALA A 7 -0.42 7.35 -14.33
CA ALA A 7 -0.80 7.06 -12.95
C ALA A 7 -1.86 5.97 -12.87
N MET A 8 -2.90 6.04 -13.72
CA MET A 8 -3.94 5.01 -13.75
C MET A 8 -3.37 3.63 -14.07
N GLU A 9 -2.43 3.57 -15.02
CA GLU A 9 -1.79 2.31 -15.37
C GLU A 9 -0.96 1.76 -14.22
N MET A 10 -0.22 2.62 -13.51
CA MET A 10 0.55 2.22 -12.33
C MET A 10 -0.36 1.67 -11.23
N GLU A 11 -1.51 2.29 -11.01
CA GLU A 11 -2.46 1.82 -10.01
C GLU A 11 -3.07 0.46 -10.41
N ARG A 12 -3.38 0.26 -11.69
CA ARG A 12 -3.86 -1.04 -12.18
C ARG A 12 -2.84 -2.15 -11.96
N GLU A 13 -1.58 -1.87 -12.25
CA GLU A 13 -0.51 -2.83 -12.03
C GLU A 13 -0.34 -3.15 -10.54
N GLY A 14 -0.40 -2.11 -9.70
CA GLY A 14 -0.36 -2.29 -8.24
C GLY A 14 -1.51 -3.16 -7.76
N ALA A 15 -2.72 -2.90 -8.23
CA ALA A 15 -3.89 -3.69 -7.86
C ALA A 15 -3.74 -5.15 -8.27
N ARG A 16 -3.25 -5.43 -9.47
CA ARG A 16 -2.99 -6.80 -9.93
C ARG A 16 -1.94 -7.48 -9.06
N PHE A 17 -0.89 -6.75 -8.73
CA PHE A 17 0.19 -7.28 -7.89
C PHE A 17 -0.33 -7.68 -6.50
N TYR A 18 -1.12 -6.83 -5.88
CA TYR A 18 -1.70 -7.13 -4.56
C TYR A 18 -2.72 -8.26 -4.61
N ARG A 19 -3.47 -8.39 -5.70
CA ARG A 19 -4.37 -9.54 -5.89
C ARG A 19 -3.57 -10.84 -6.01
N ASP A 20 -2.43 -10.80 -6.68
CA ASP A 20 -1.55 -11.97 -6.76
C ASP A 20 -0.98 -12.34 -5.39
N LEU A 21 -0.58 -11.33 -4.60
CA LEU A 21 -0.13 -11.56 -3.24
C LEU A 21 -1.22 -12.16 -2.37
N ALA A 22 -2.45 -11.66 -2.49
CA ALA A 22 -3.59 -12.19 -1.76
C ALA A 22 -3.86 -13.66 -2.13
N ALA A 23 -3.70 -14.00 -3.42
CA ALA A 23 -3.90 -15.37 -3.91
C ALA A 23 -2.83 -16.34 -3.40
N LYS A 24 -1.63 -15.84 -3.13
CA LYS A 24 -0.47 -16.64 -2.67
C LYS A 24 -0.32 -16.66 -1.15
N ALA A 25 -0.98 -15.73 -0.45
CA ALA A 25 -0.92 -15.67 1.00
C ALA A 25 -1.55 -16.92 1.61
N THR A 26 -0.98 -17.39 2.72
CA THR A 26 -1.42 -18.61 3.38
C THR A 26 -2.28 -18.32 4.62
N THR A 27 -2.20 -17.13 5.16
CA THR A 27 -3.00 -16.74 6.32
C THR A 27 -4.17 -15.86 5.88
N LYS A 28 -5.32 -16.06 6.52
CA LYS A 28 -6.51 -15.28 6.24
C LYS A 28 -6.28 -13.78 6.47
N GLY A 29 -5.51 -13.45 7.51
CA GLY A 29 -5.19 -12.07 7.82
C GLY A 29 -4.41 -11.38 6.70
N PHE A 30 -3.41 -12.04 6.15
CA PHE A 30 -2.63 -11.49 5.04
C PHE A 30 -3.44 -11.41 3.76
N ILE A 31 -4.29 -12.41 3.50
CA ILE A 31 -5.21 -12.34 2.37
C ILE A 31 -6.06 -11.07 2.46
N ASN A 32 -6.57 -10.78 3.65
CA ASN A 32 -7.38 -9.57 3.88
C ASN A 32 -6.57 -8.29 3.68
N ILE A 33 -5.35 -8.23 4.21
CA ILE A 33 -4.47 -7.06 4.05
C ILE A 33 -4.21 -6.78 2.57
N PHE A 34 -3.81 -7.79 1.81
CA PHE A 34 -3.48 -7.60 0.39
C PHE A 34 -4.73 -7.30 -0.45
N THR A 35 -5.88 -7.85 -0.08
CA THR A 35 -7.14 -7.51 -0.72
C THR A 35 -7.49 -6.03 -0.50
N MET A 36 -7.29 -5.52 0.71
CA MET A 36 -7.53 -4.11 1.01
C MET A 36 -6.55 -3.20 0.28
N LEU A 37 -5.27 -3.61 0.18
CA LEU A 37 -4.29 -2.85 -0.60
C LEU A 37 -4.70 -2.77 -2.07
N ALA A 38 -5.15 -3.90 -2.64
CA ALA A 38 -5.64 -3.91 -4.02
C ALA A 38 -6.84 -2.98 -4.20
N GLU A 39 -7.76 -2.97 -3.26
CA GLU A 39 -8.93 -2.09 -3.30
C GLU A 39 -8.53 -0.60 -3.22
N ASP A 40 -7.53 -0.27 -2.41
CA ASP A 40 -6.99 1.09 -2.34
C ASP A 40 -6.42 1.53 -3.69
N GLU A 41 -5.68 0.65 -4.37
CA GLU A 41 -5.11 0.95 -5.68
C GLU A 41 -6.20 1.18 -6.74
N ILE A 42 -7.26 0.38 -6.71
CA ILE A 42 -8.42 0.57 -7.60
C ILE A 42 -9.08 1.92 -7.35
N LYS A 43 -9.20 2.30 -6.08
CA LYS A 43 -9.76 3.58 -5.67
C LYS A 43 -8.91 4.74 -6.19
N HIS A 44 -7.58 4.62 -6.08
CA HIS A 44 -6.66 5.63 -6.61
C HIS A 44 -6.78 5.77 -8.12
N GLU A 45 -6.92 4.66 -8.83
CA GLU A 45 -7.13 4.69 -10.28
C GLU A 45 -8.37 5.51 -10.65
N LYS A 46 -9.46 5.30 -9.94
CA LYS A 46 -10.71 6.05 -10.17
C LYS A 46 -10.53 7.54 -9.88
N ILE A 47 -9.76 7.87 -8.84
CA ILE A 47 -9.45 9.26 -8.49
C ILE A 47 -8.67 9.91 -9.63
N PHE A 48 -7.63 9.26 -10.13
CA PHE A 48 -6.84 9.78 -11.25
C PHE A 48 -7.70 9.97 -12.50
N ALA A 49 -8.64 9.06 -12.77
CA ALA A 49 -9.56 9.21 -13.89
C ALA A 49 -10.42 10.47 -13.75
N MET A 50 -10.86 10.77 -12.54
CA MET A 50 -11.63 11.99 -12.27
C MET A 50 -10.77 13.24 -12.37
N LEU A 51 -9.54 13.19 -11.85
CA LEU A 51 -8.59 14.31 -11.96
C LEU A 51 -8.27 14.64 -13.41
N LYS A 52 -8.16 13.62 -14.25
CA LYS A 52 -7.94 13.82 -15.68
C LYS A 52 -9.07 14.63 -16.32
N LYS A 53 -10.30 14.46 -15.85
CA LYS A 53 -11.47 15.20 -16.32
C LYS A 53 -11.61 16.56 -15.64
N GLY A 54 -10.71 16.91 -14.74
CA GLY A 54 -10.77 18.17 -13.99
C GLY A 54 -11.68 18.14 -12.76
N THR A 55 -12.15 16.97 -12.37
CA THR A 55 -13.01 16.77 -11.20
C THR A 55 -12.18 16.30 -10.01
N VAL A 56 -12.31 16.95 -8.87
CA VAL A 56 -11.61 16.54 -7.64
C VAL A 56 -12.61 15.86 -6.72
N PRO A 57 -12.51 14.54 -6.54
CA PRO A 57 -13.44 13.81 -5.68
C PRO A 57 -13.06 13.99 -4.21
N LYS A 58 -14.03 13.74 -3.33
CA LYS A 58 -13.76 13.63 -1.91
C LYS A 58 -13.06 12.29 -1.67
N MET A 59 -11.97 12.32 -0.88
CA MET A 59 -11.20 11.14 -0.58
C MET A 59 -11.34 10.74 0.88
N ASP A 60 -11.63 9.45 1.10
CA ASP A 60 -11.57 8.85 2.43
C ASP A 60 -10.19 8.24 2.63
N ALA A 61 -9.64 8.40 3.83
CA ALA A 61 -8.33 7.83 4.16
C ALA A 61 -8.40 6.31 4.19
N THR A 62 -7.28 5.66 3.81
CA THR A 62 -7.17 4.21 3.89
C THR A 62 -7.25 3.71 5.34
N ARG A 63 -7.83 2.54 5.53
CA ARG A 63 -7.93 1.88 6.84
C ARG A 63 -7.05 0.64 6.93
N VAL A 64 -6.22 0.41 5.91
CA VAL A 64 -5.42 -0.81 5.85
C VAL A 64 -4.48 -0.95 7.04
N SER A 65 -3.88 0.14 7.51
CA SER A 65 -2.95 0.11 8.65
C SER A 65 -3.64 -0.31 9.95
N ASP A 66 -4.85 0.18 10.19
CA ASP A 66 -5.64 -0.19 11.39
C ASP A 66 -6.02 -1.66 11.35
N ASN A 67 -6.45 -2.14 10.19
CA ASN A 67 -6.80 -3.55 10.00
C ASN A 67 -5.58 -4.45 10.14
N ALA A 68 -4.43 -4.01 9.63
CA ALA A 68 -3.18 -4.75 9.75
C ALA A 68 -2.76 -4.95 11.21
N LYS A 69 -2.92 -3.91 12.04
CA LYS A 69 -2.61 -4.02 13.48
C LYS A 69 -3.41 -5.12 14.14
N ALA A 70 -4.69 -5.23 13.82
CA ALA A 70 -5.55 -6.29 14.37
C ALA A 70 -5.08 -7.68 13.92
N VAL A 71 -4.70 -7.82 12.65
CA VAL A 71 -4.18 -9.07 12.08
C VAL A 71 -2.91 -9.51 12.81
N PHE A 72 -1.97 -8.57 13.00
CA PHE A 72 -0.66 -8.90 13.60
C PHE A 72 -0.76 -9.34 15.05
N LYS A 73 -1.76 -8.85 15.78
CA LYS A 73 -1.99 -9.30 17.17
C LYS A 73 -2.37 -10.78 17.26
N GLU A 74 -2.97 -11.30 16.20
CA GLU A 74 -3.41 -12.69 16.14
C GLU A 74 -2.39 -13.62 15.46
N PHE A 75 -1.26 -13.06 14.98
CA PHE A 75 -0.24 -13.82 14.27
C PHE A 75 0.41 -14.87 15.15
N LYS A 76 0.52 -16.09 14.65
CA LYS A 76 1.11 -17.23 15.34
C LYS A 76 2.47 -17.55 14.71
N LYS A 77 3.32 -18.28 15.47
CA LYS A 77 4.64 -18.68 15.00
C LYS A 77 4.61 -19.40 13.65
N GLU A 78 3.62 -20.24 13.45
CA GLU A 78 3.46 -20.99 12.20
C GLU A 78 3.23 -20.09 11.00
N ASP A 79 2.52 -18.98 11.23
CA ASP A 79 2.21 -18.01 10.18
C ASP A 79 3.48 -17.34 9.66
N PHE A 80 4.44 -17.04 10.56
CA PHE A 80 5.73 -16.46 10.15
C PHE A 80 6.49 -17.38 9.18
N ILE A 81 6.50 -18.67 9.46
CA ILE A 81 7.19 -19.64 8.63
C ILE A 81 6.55 -19.71 7.24
N ASN A 82 5.23 -19.76 7.19
CA ASN A 82 4.50 -19.87 5.94
C ASN A 82 4.61 -18.59 5.08
N GLU A 83 4.47 -17.43 5.70
CA GLU A 83 4.53 -16.15 4.95
C GLU A 83 5.94 -15.79 4.53
N ASN A 84 6.98 -16.24 5.26
CA ASN A 84 8.38 -15.98 4.90
C ASN A 84 8.72 -16.50 3.50
N LYS A 85 8.03 -17.51 3.02
CA LYS A 85 8.23 -18.05 1.67
C LYS A 85 7.92 -17.03 0.58
N GLN A 86 7.17 -15.99 0.90
CA GLN A 86 6.77 -14.95 -0.03
C GLN A 86 7.62 -13.69 0.08
N MET A 87 8.72 -13.73 0.84
CA MET A 87 9.53 -12.55 1.15
C MET A 87 9.93 -11.75 -0.11
N ALA A 88 10.37 -12.43 -1.16
CA ALA A 88 10.78 -11.77 -2.40
C ALA A 88 9.64 -10.96 -3.04
N LEU A 89 8.41 -11.45 -2.91
CA LEU A 89 7.22 -10.76 -3.43
C LEU A 89 6.91 -9.51 -2.59
N TYR A 90 7.11 -9.58 -1.29
CA TYR A 90 6.89 -8.42 -0.41
C TYR A 90 7.93 -7.33 -0.66
N GLU A 91 9.19 -7.71 -0.88
CA GLU A 91 10.25 -6.77 -1.25
C GLU A 91 9.95 -6.09 -2.59
N ARG A 92 9.39 -6.86 -3.52
CA ARG A 92 8.99 -6.32 -4.81
C ARG A 92 7.82 -5.34 -4.69
N ALA A 93 6.91 -5.61 -3.78
CA ALA A 93 5.81 -4.68 -3.48
C ALA A 93 6.33 -3.34 -2.98
N LEU A 94 7.38 -3.35 -2.14
CA LEU A 94 8.03 -2.11 -1.70
C LEU A 94 8.53 -1.30 -2.89
N GLU A 95 9.16 -1.95 -3.87
CA GLU A 95 9.66 -1.27 -5.07
C GLU A 95 8.53 -0.65 -5.88
N VAL A 96 7.42 -1.36 -6.01
CA VAL A 96 6.23 -0.87 -6.73
C VAL A 96 5.69 0.40 -6.07
N GLU A 97 5.57 0.39 -4.74
CA GLU A 97 5.10 1.56 -3.99
C GLU A 97 6.08 2.73 -4.11
N LEU A 98 7.36 2.46 -3.99
CA LEU A 98 8.39 3.51 -4.08
C LEU A 98 8.38 4.19 -5.44
N LYS A 99 8.23 3.42 -6.51
CA LYS A 99 8.14 3.97 -7.87
C LYS A 99 6.94 4.89 -8.03
N ALA A 100 5.79 4.49 -7.47
CA ALA A 100 4.59 5.31 -7.52
C ALA A 100 4.80 6.61 -6.75
N ILE A 101 5.34 6.55 -5.55
CA ILE A 101 5.63 7.72 -4.72
C ILE A 101 6.56 8.68 -5.46
N GLU A 102 7.64 8.18 -6.03
CA GLU A 102 8.62 8.98 -6.76
C GLU A 102 7.99 9.64 -7.99
N TYR A 103 7.27 8.87 -8.78
CA TYR A 103 6.63 9.38 -9.98
C TYR A 103 5.61 10.47 -9.66
N TYR A 104 4.71 10.22 -8.72
CA TYR A 104 3.68 11.21 -8.35
C TYR A 104 4.30 12.46 -7.75
N SER A 105 5.34 12.30 -6.94
CA SER A 105 6.04 13.45 -6.34
C SER A 105 6.69 14.34 -7.41
N GLU A 106 7.29 13.74 -8.43
CA GLU A 106 7.89 14.48 -9.56
C GLU A 106 6.83 15.23 -10.36
N GLN A 107 5.64 14.62 -10.53
CA GLN A 107 4.58 15.23 -11.33
C GLN A 107 3.87 16.37 -10.62
N LEU A 108 4.02 16.51 -9.32
CA LEU A 108 3.40 17.62 -8.57
C LEU A 108 3.79 18.98 -9.12
N GLU A 109 5.04 19.14 -9.55
CA GLU A 109 5.55 20.41 -10.10
C GLU A 109 4.91 20.76 -11.43
N GLU A 110 4.42 19.77 -12.17
CA GLU A 110 3.80 19.95 -13.48
C GLU A 110 2.31 20.27 -13.38
N VAL A 111 1.73 20.18 -12.19
CA VAL A 111 0.29 20.41 -11.97
C VAL A 111 0.08 21.83 -11.48
N SER A 112 -0.75 22.59 -12.20
CA SER A 112 -1.03 23.99 -11.85
C SER A 112 -2.19 24.16 -10.89
N SER A 113 -3.17 23.24 -10.89
CA SER A 113 -4.33 23.31 -10.00
C SER A 113 -3.95 22.91 -8.57
N LYS A 114 -4.24 23.79 -7.62
CA LYS A 114 -3.98 23.54 -6.20
C LYS A 114 -4.82 22.38 -5.67
N GLU A 115 -6.06 22.26 -6.12
CA GLU A 115 -6.97 21.21 -5.71
C GLU A 115 -6.50 19.84 -6.20
N ILE A 116 -6.04 19.77 -7.45
CA ILE A 116 -5.49 18.54 -8.02
C ILE A 116 -4.19 18.17 -7.31
N LYS A 117 -3.31 19.14 -7.02
CA LYS A 117 -2.09 18.89 -6.24
C LYS A 117 -2.41 18.25 -4.89
N LYS A 118 -3.39 18.79 -4.17
CA LYS A 118 -3.80 18.24 -2.86
C LYS A 118 -4.30 16.81 -2.98
N ALA A 119 -5.06 16.51 -4.03
CA ALA A 119 -5.54 15.15 -4.28
C ALA A 119 -4.37 14.19 -4.52
N ILE A 120 -3.40 14.59 -5.34
CA ILE A 120 -2.21 13.78 -5.60
C ILE A 120 -1.38 13.60 -4.33
N GLU A 121 -1.20 14.65 -3.54
CA GLU A 121 -0.50 14.58 -2.25
C GLU A 121 -1.18 13.61 -1.29
N ALA A 122 -2.51 13.58 -1.27
CA ALA A 122 -3.26 12.65 -0.45
C ALA A 122 -3.02 11.19 -0.90
N ILE A 123 -2.95 10.95 -2.21
CA ILE A 123 -2.61 9.63 -2.74
C ILE A 123 -1.18 9.25 -2.35
N ILE A 124 -0.22 10.18 -2.48
CA ILE A 124 1.17 9.94 -2.08
C ILE A 124 1.24 9.55 -0.61
N THR A 125 0.47 10.22 0.25
CA THR A 125 0.42 9.89 1.68
C THR A 125 -0.08 8.47 1.90
N GLU A 126 -1.10 8.03 1.16
CA GLU A 126 -1.59 6.65 1.25
C GLU A 126 -0.58 5.64 0.74
N GLU A 127 0.11 5.94 -0.37
CA GLU A 127 1.16 5.06 -0.89
C GLU A 127 2.31 4.91 0.11
N ARG A 128 2.65 5.97 0.85
CA ARG A 128 3.66 5.89 1.91
C ARG A 128 3.21 5.02 3.07
N ARG A 129 1.93 5.04 3.40
CA ARG A 129 1.37 4.14 4.42
C ARG A 129 1.44 2.69 3.97
N HIS A 130 1.16 2.43 2.69
CA HIS A 130 1.33 1.11 2.11
C HIS A 130 2.79 0.65 2.20
N TYR A 131 3.72 1.53 1.83
CA TYR A 131 5.14 1.25 1.91
C TYR A 131 5.58 0.89 3.34
N ASP A 132 5.18 1.72 4.32
CA ASP A 132 5.53 1.49 5.72
C ASP A 132 4.94 0.17 6.24
N LEU A 133 3.72 -0.13 5.86
CA LEU A 133 3.07 -1.39 6.24
C LEU A 133 3.84 -2.59 5.68
N LEU A 134 4.20 -2.56 4.40
CA LEU A 134 4.97 -3.63 3.77
C LEU A 134 6.34 -3.78 4.40
N ASP A 135 7.02 -2.67 4.69
CA ASP A 135 8.31 -2.69 5.35
C ASP A 135 8.21 -3.33 6.73
N ASP A 136 7.18 -3.00 7.50
CA ASP A 136 6.94 -3.62 8.81
C ASP A 136 6.64 -5.11 8.69
N ILE A 137 5.91 -5.53 7.67
CA ILE A 137 5.69 -6.94 7.40
C ILE A 137 7.01 -7.66 7.15
N ILE A 138 7.87 -7.08 6.33
CA ILE A 138 9.19 -7.66 6.02
C ILE A 138 10.04 -7.76 7.29
N VAL A 139 10.10 -6.70 8.08
CA VAL A 139 10.86 -6.71 9.35
C VAL A 139 10.32 -7.79 10.29
N MET A 140 9.00 -7.90 10.40
CA MET A 140 8.34 -8.91 11.22
C MET A 140 8.72 -10.32 10.79
N LEU A 141 8.73 -10.58 9.48
CA LEU A 141 9.04 -11.91 8.94
C LEU A 141 10.52 -12.24 9.02
N GLU A 142 11.40 -11.24 8.98
CA GLU A 142 12.84 -11.43 9.16
C GLU A 142 13.23 -11.67 10.61
N ARG A 143 12.47 -11.12 11.56
CA ARG A 143 12.79 -11.17 12.99
C ARG A 143 11.57 -11.59 13.82
N PRO A 144 11.02 -12.79 13.56
CA PRO A 144 9.77 -13.20 14.21
C PRO A 144 9.88 -13.27 15.75
N ALA A 145 11.01 -13.71 16.29
CA ALA A 145 11.20 -13.82 17.75
C ALA A 145 11.11 -12.46 18.44
N SER A 146 11.83 -11.46 17.92
CA SER A 146 11.81 -10.11 18.46
C SER A 146 10.44 -9.48 18.36
N TRP A 147 9.76 -9.75 17.24
CA TRP A 147 8.43 -9.22 17.00
C TRP A 147 7.42 -9.73 18.01
N VAL A 148 7.41 -11.05 18.22
CA VAL A 148 6.48 -11.69 19.16
C VAL A 148 6.71 -11.22 20.58
N GLU A 149 7.97 -11.05 21.01
CA GLU A 149 8.31 -10.58 22.35
C GLU A 149 7.87 -9.15 22.60
N ASN A 150 8.06 -8.28 21.62
CA ASN A 150 7.77 -6.86 21.78
C ASN A 150 6.30 -6.50 21.49
N ALA A 151 5.64 -7.23 20.61
CA ALA A 151 4.23 -7.08 20.25
C ALA A 151 3.76 -5.64 20.02
N GLU A 152 4.68 -4.73 19.71
CA GLU A 152 4.38 -3.31 19.51
C GLU A 152 4.40 -2.92 18.03
N PHE A 153 3.67 -3.68 17.23
CA PHE A 153 3.50 -3.34 15.84
C PHE A 153 2.80 -1.98 15.70
N GLY A 154 3.29 -1.17 14.79
CA GLY A 154 2.66 0.09 14.52
C GLY A 154 3.10 1.22 15.44
N VAL A 155 4.28 1.12 16.02
CA VAL A 155 4.88 2.20 16.79
C VAL A 155 5.24 3.40 15.90
N ARG A 156 5.32 3.19 14.58
CA ARG A 156 5.59 4.27 13.64
C ARG A 156 4.52 5.35 13.73
N PRO A 157 4.91 6.62 13.85
CA PRO A 157 3.93 7.72 13.93
C PRO A 157 3.02 7.83 12.71
N GLU A 158 3.46 7.33 11.56
CA GLU A 158 2.72 7.37 10.29
C GLU A 158 1.54 6.41 10.23
N TYR A 159 1.46 5.54 11.16
CA TYR A 159 0.36 4.57 11.20
C TYR A 159 -0.90 5.23 11.75
#